data_13035bec359548f2ac415c91e40d598e
#
_entry.id   13035bec359548f2ac415c91e40d598e
#
_cell.length_a   1.000
_cell.length_b   1.000
_cell.length_c   1.000
_cell.angle_alpha   90.00
_cell.angle_beta   90.00
_cell.angle_gamma   90.00
#
_symmetry.space_group_name_H-M   'P 1'
#
loop_
_entity.id
_entity.type
_entity.pdbx_description
1 polymer ?
#
loop_
_entity_poly.entity_id
_entity_poly.type
_entity_poly.pdbx_seq_one_letter_code
_entity_poly.pdbx_strand_id
1 'polypeptide(L)'
;MGQDLQTDGQLRLRPIDLARGHGLSTQAVRNYEEAGILPAAGRTPHGYRTYTPLHARALDAFLALVPGHGHRTATAVMRAVNRGEDDEAFRLVDESHAQLLDDRRTLQAVERALRDLASTEVSGPGAEPESGAGSGPGAGSGSAVVSGHGGTFIGPLAGKLGIRPATLRKWERAGLVRPRRDPLTGYRVYDEADVRDARLAHQLRRGGYLLEQIAPLIAQVRAAGGLEPLEAALSDWRGRLSARGRAMLTGAAELDAYLRERG
;
A
#
# COMPACT_ATOMS: atom_id res chain seq x y z
N MET A 1 49.18 -32.83 37.59
CA MET A 1 47.73 -32.72 37.51
C MET A 1 47.43 -31.55 36.56
N GLY A 2 47.28 -31.84 35.27
CA GLY A 2 46.93 -30.86 34.26
C GLY A 2 45.43 -30.68 34.29
N GLN A 3 44.97 -29.46 34.48
CA GLN A 3 43.59 -29.09 34.19
C GLN A 3 43.55 -28.64 32.72
N ASP A 4 42.95 -29.48 31.88
CA ASP A 4 42.59 -29.16 30.54
C ASP A 4 41.61 -28.00 30.55
N LEU A 5 42.09 -26.82 30.18
CA LEU A 5 41.26 -25.70 29.79
C LEU A 5 40.70 -26.05 28.39
N GLN A 6 39.56 -26.72 28.36
CA GLN A 6 38.74 -26.84 27.16
C GLN A 6 38.29 -25.44 26.76
N THR A 7 39.09 -24.82 25.92
CA THR A 7 38.77 -23.54 25.29
C THR A 7 37.71 -23.82 24.25
N ASP A 8 36.49 -23.42 24.56
CA ASP A 8 35.33 -23.41 23.66
C ASP A 8 35.74 -22.71 22.36
N GLY A 9 35.89 -23.49 21.28
CA GLY A 9 36.40 -23.05 19.97
C GLY A 9 35.40 -22.18 19.18
N GLN A 10 34.59 -21.41 19.83
CA GLN A 10 33.65 -20.52 19.19
C GLN A 10 34.40 -19.35 18.51
N LEU A 11 34.28 -19.25 17.21
CA LEU A 11 34.91 -18.19 16.40
C LEU A 11 34.49 -16.82 16.95
N ARG A 12 35.47 -16.03 17.42
CA ARG A 12 35.24 -14.69 17.95
C ARG A 12 35.39 -13.64 16.85
N LEU A 13 34.34 -12.89 16.57
CA LEU A 13 34.29 -11.83 15.58
C LEU A 13 34.40 -10.46 16.26
N ARG A 14 35.08 -9.53 15.61
CA ARG A 14 35.10 -8.11 16.03
C ARG A 14 33.98 -7.35 15.33
N PRO A 15 33.58 -6.15 15.84
CA PRO A 15 32.56 -5.32 15.18
C PRO A 15 32.87 -5.05 13.70
N ILE A 16 34.16 -4.91 13.33
CA ILE A 16 34.57 -4.66 11.94
C ILE A 16 34.34 -5.87 11.02
N ASP A 17 34.44 -7.08 11.58
CA ASP A 17 34.27 -8.31 10.81
C ASP A 17 32.78 -8.49 10.42
N LEU A 18 31.85 -8.16 11.33
CA LEU A 18 30.42 -8.11 11.01
C LEU A 18 30.06 -6.96 10.04
N ALA A 19 30.62 -5.77 10.26
CA ALA A 19 30.32 -4.59 9.48
C ALA A 19 30.75 -4.72 8.01
N ARG A 20 31.93 -5.31 7.76
CA ARG A 20 32.55 -5.37 6.44
C ARG A 20 31.73 -6.17 5.42
N GLY A 21 31.14 -7.28 5.85
CA GLY A 21 30.32 -8.14 4.97
C GLY A 21 29.05 -7.46 4.46
N HIS A 22 28.59 -6.41 5.14
CA HIS A 22 27.30 -5.75 4.84
C HIS A 22 27.43 -4.26 4.47
N GLY A 23 28.67 -3.75 4.28
CA GLY A 23 28.88 -2.32 3.99
C GLY A 23 28.45 -1.39 5.14
N LEU A 24 28.42 -1.89 6.38
CA LEU A 24 28.03 -1.14 7.55
C LEU A 24 29.23 -0.51 8.28
N SER A 25 28.96 0.51 9.09
CA SER A 25 29.95 1.00 10.06
C SER A 25 29.96 0.14 11.33
N THR A 26 31.09 0.10 12.02
CA THR A 26 31.18 -0.57 13.33
C THR A 26 30.24 0.04 14.36
N GLN A 27 29.92 1.33 14.21
CA GLN A 27 28.95 2.01 15.06
C GLN A 27 27.52 1.51 14.81
N ALA A 28 27.15 1.25 13.55
CA ALA A 28 25.85 0.65 13.23
C ALA A 28 25.66 -0.72 13.91
N VAL A 29 26.69 -1.58 13.88
CA VAL A 29 26.66 -2.88 14.55
C VAL A 29 26.45 -2.73 16.06
N ARG A 30 27.12 -1.77 16.70
CA ARG A 30 26.92 -1.47 18.13
C ARG A 30 25.51 -0.97 18.42
N ASN A 31 24.99 -0.08 17.59
CA ASN A 31 23.63 0.44 17.71
C ASN A 31 22.60 -0.69 17.57
N TYR A 32 22.82 -1.65 16.69
CA TYR A 32 21.93 -2.81 16.52
C TYR A 32 21.95 -3.74 17.74
N GLU A 33 23.12 -3.95 18.36
CA GLU A 33 23.23 -4.71 19.62
C GLU A 33 22.52 -3.95 20.76
N GLU A 34 22.78 -2.66 20.93
CA GLU A 34 22.15 -1.82 21.96
C GLU A 34 20.63 -1.72 21.76
N ALA A 35 20.17 -1.73 20.51
CA ALA A 35 18.75 -1.77 20.16
C ALA A 35 18.09 -3.15 20.36
N GLY A 36 18.84 -4.20 20.72
CA GLY A 36 18.35 -5.58 20.90
C GLY A 36 18.00 -6.27 19.56
N ILE A 37 18.47 -5.74 18.44
CA ILE A 37 18.35 -6.36 17.12
C ILE A 37 19.31 -7.55 17.00
N LEU A 38 20.50 -7.42 17.57
CA LEU A 38 21.45 -8.51 17.74
C LEU A 38 21.37 -9.05 19.18
N PRO A 39 21.73 -10.31 19.41
CA PRO A 39 21.94 -10.83 20.76
C PRO A 39 22.95 -9.98 21.54
N ALA A 40 22.96 -10.11 22.87
CA ALA A 40 23.95 -9.43 23.70
C ALA A 40 25.36 -9.92 23.39
N ALA A 41 26.26 -9.01 23.05
CA ALA A 41 27.65 -9.33 22.77
C ALA A 41 28.41 -9.73 24.05
N GLY A 42 29.25 -10.76 23.94
CA GLY A 42 30.23 -11.08 24.96
C GLY A 42 31.23 -9.94 25.15
N ARG A 43 31.96 -9.95 26.27
CA ARG A 43 33.03 -8.98 26.53
C ARG A 43 34.34 -9.68 26.83
N THR A 44 35.44 -9.15 26.30
CA THR A 44 36.76 -9.57 26.66
C THR A 44 37.09 -9.15 28.09
N PRO A 45 38.16 -9.69 28.73
CA PRO A 45 38.65 -9.21 30.02
C PRO A 45 38.97 -7.70 30.04
N HIS A 46 39.28 -7.12 28.87
CA HIS A 46 39.55 -5.69 28.71
C HIS A 46 38.29 -4.87 28.36
N GLY A 47 37.08 -5.47 28.41
CA GLY A 47 35.80 -4.79 28.20
C GLY A 47 35.41 -4.62 26.72
N TYR A 48 36.17 -5.10 25.74
CA TYR A 48 35.80 -5.00 24.32
C TYR A 48 34.70 -6.00 23.95
N ARG A 49 33.77 -5.56 23.12
CA ARG A 49 32.69 -6.40 22.59
C ARG A 49 33.24 -7.52 21.70
N THR A 50 32.74 -8.74 21.90
CA THR A 50 33.03 -9.90 21.06
C THR A 50 31.72 -10.47 20.52
N TYR A 51 31.72 -10.77 19.24
CA TYR A 51 30.59 -11.35 18.54
C TYR A 51 30.89 -12.79 18.12
N THR A 52 29.87 -13.53 17.77
CA THR A 52 29.95 -14.93 17.33
C THR A 52 29.30 -15.07 15.95
N PRO A 53 29.42 -16.21 15.26
CA PRO A 53 28.67 -16.48 14.03
C PRO A 53 27.18 -16.27 14.17
N LEU A 54 26.58 -16.57 15.33
CA LEU A 54 25.17 -16.32 15.63
C LEU A 54 24.79 -14.83 15.50
N HIS A 55 25.68 -13.90 15.87
CA HIS A 55 25.45 -12.47 15.66
C HIS A 55 25.48 -12.09 14.18
N ALA A 56 26.34 -12.73 13.38
CA ALA A 56 26.34 -12.52 11.94
C ALA A 56 25.03 -13.00 11.33
N ARG A 57 24.55 -14.17 11.73
CA ARG A 57 23.26 -14.72 11.30
C ARG A 57 22.08 -13.83 11.72
N ALA A 58 22.09 -13.29 12.93
CA ALA A 58 21.08 -12.32 13.38
C ALA A 58 21.09 -11.04 12.53
N LEU A 59 22.28 -10.58 12.13
CA LEU A 59 22.42 -9.41 11.25
C LEU A 59 21.90 -9.69 9.85
N ASP A 60 22.22 -10.86 9.27
CA ASP A 60 21.70 -11.32 7.98
C ASP A 60 20.16 -11.34 7.99
N ALA A 61 19.57 -11.95 9.02
CA ALA A 61 18.11 -12.01 9.19
C ALA A 61 17.49 -10.61 9.29
N PHE A 62 18.07 -9.73 10.10
CA PHE A 62 17.57 -8.36 10.21
C PHE A 62 17.60 -7.60 8.89
N LEU A 63 18.74 -7.63 8.19
CA LEU A 63 18.91 -6.92 6.92
C LEU A 63 18.00 -7.48 5.82
N ALA A 64 17.75 -8.79 5.83
CA ALA A 64 16.82 -9.44 4.90
C ALA A 64 15.34 -9.11 5.22
N LEU A 65 14.97 -8.92 6.49
CA LEU A 65 13.63 -8.53 6.91
C LEU A 65 13.28 -7.08 6.52
N VAL A 66 14.23 -6.15 6.57
CA VAL A 66 13.99 -4.71 6.37
C VAL A 66 13.29 -4.39 5.03
N PRO A 67 13.70 -4.91 3.86
CA PRO A 67 13.06 -4.57 2.59
C PRO A 67 11.59 -5.06 2.48
N GLY A 68 11.24 -6.15 3.17
CA GLY A 68 9.89 -6.73 3.16
C GLY A 68 8.95 -6.11 4.19
N HIS A 69 9.44 -5.96 5.41
CA HIS A 69 8.63 -5.58 6.58
C HIS A 69 8.82 -4.12 7.02
N GLY A 70 9.86 -3.45 6.52
CA GLY A 70 10.27 -2.13 6.98
C GLY A 70 11.09 -2.18 8.27
N HIS A 71 11.94 -1.17 8.47
CA HIS A 71 12.90 -1.13 9.59
C HIS A 71 12.24 -1.30 10.96
N ARG A 72 11.11 -0.64 11.21
CA ARG A 72 10.40 -0.69 12.51
C ARG A 72 9.91 -2.11 12.84
N THR A 73 9.23 -2.76 11.90
CA THR A 73 8.71 -4.12 12.08
C THR A 73 9.85 -5.12 12.19
N ALA A 74 10.87 -5.05 11.32
CA ALA A 74 12.06 -5.90 11.39
C ALA A 74 12.77 -5.78 12.75
N THR A 75 12.90 -4.55 13.28
CA THR A 75 13.44 -4.32 14.63
C THR A 75 12.60 -4.99 15.72
N ALA A 76 11.27 -4.88 15.64
CA ALA A 76 10.36 -5.48 16.61
C ALA A 76 10.44 -7.02 16.57
N VAL A 77 10.45 -7.61 15.36
CA VAL A 77 10.63 -9.05 15.16
C VAL A 77 11.93 -9.54 15.79
N MET A 78 13.08 -8.94 15.45
CA MET A 78 14.37 -9.37 15.99
C MET A 78 14.45 -9.23 17.51
N ARG A 79 13.85 -8.18 18.08
CA ARG A 79 13.77 -8.01 19.53
C ARG A 79 12.95 -9.10 20.21
N ALA A 80 11.80 -9.46 19.62
CA ALA A 80 10.96 -10.53 20.13
C ALA A 80 11.72 -11.86 20.10
N VAL A 81 12.32 -12.19 18.96
CA VAL A 81 13.16 -13.38 18.81
C VAL A 81 14.29 -13.41 19.83
N ASN A 82 15.05 -12.34 20.00
CA ASN A 82 16.18 -12.29 20.95
C ASN A 82 15.76 -12.38 22.41
N ARG A 83 14.49 -12.14 22.74
CA ARG A 83 13.91 -12.38 24.07
C ARG A 83 13.30 -13.77 24.25
N GLY A 84 13.26 -14.59 23.20
CA GLY A 84 12.59 -15.89 23.22
C GLY A 84 11.06 -15.80 23.08
N GLU A 85 10.54 -14.68 22.59
CA GLU A 85 9.12 -14.42 22.38
C GLU A 85 8.74 -14.73 20.90
N ASP A 86 8.93 -15.98 20.48
CA ASP A 86 8.83 -16.36 19.07
C ASP A 86 7.39 -16.20 18.53
N ASP A 87 6.37 -16.48 19.35
CA ASP A 87 4.95 -16.26 18.97
C ASP A 87 4.67 -14.79 18.67
N GLU A 88 5.27 -13.86 19.43
CA GLU A 88 5.14 -12.42 19.16
C GLU A 88 5.86 -12.03 17.87
N ALA A 89 7.01 -12.61 17.59
CA ALA A 89 7.73 -12.39 16.33
C ALA A 89 6.88 -12.85 15.13
N PHE A 90 6.25 -14.03 15.22
CA PHE A 90 5.39 -14.56 14.18
C PHE A 90 4.13 -13.71 14.00
N ARG A 91 3.51 -13.25 15.08
CA ARG A 91 2.37 -12.32 15.01
C ARG A 91 2.71 -11.03 14.25
N LEU A 92 3.88 -10.44 14.49
CA LEU A 92 4.35 -9.24 13.78
C LEU A 92 4.59 -9.49 12.28
N VAL A 93 5.10 -10.67 11.93
CA VAL A 93 5.28 -11.10 10.53
C VAL A 93 3.92 -11.26 9.86
N ASP A 94 2.96 -11.93 10.51
CA ASP A 94 1.60 -12.15 9.99
C ASP A 94 0.86 -10.83 9.77
N GLU A 95 0.95 -9.88 10.70
CA GLU A 95 0.38 -8.54 10.54
C GLU A 95 0.96 -7.81 9.32
N SER A 96 2.27 -7.93 9.11
CA SER A 96 2.92 -7.33 7.94
C SER A 96 2.50 -7.99 6.61
N HIS A 97 2.25 -9.30 6.61
CA HIS A 97 1.70 -10.03 5.47
C HIS A 97 0.24 -9.65 5.20
N ALA A 98 -0.58 -9.50 6.26
CA ALA A 98 -1.95 -9.02 6.14
C ALA A 98 -1.99 -7.62 5.50
N GLN A 99 -1.11 -6.71 5.89
CA GLN A 99 -0.99 -5.41 5.28
C GLN A 99 -0.63 -5.49 3.79
N LEU A 100 0.33 -6.34 3.39
CA LEU A 100 0.66 -6.54 1.98
C LEU A 100 -0.53 -7.11 1.18
N LEU A 101 -1.31 -8.00 1.79
CA LEU A 101 -2.52 -8.55 1.18
C LEU A 101 -3.57 -7.46 0.94
N ASP A 102 -3.78 -6.57 1.91
CA ASP A 102 -4.72 -5.44 1.79
C ASP A 102 -4.27 -4.43 0.74
N ASP A 103 -2.97 -4.13 0.68
CA ASP A 103 -2.39 -3.28 -0.38
C ASP A 103 -2.65 -3.88 -1.79
N ARG A 104 -2.50 -5.21 -1.94
CA ARG A 104 -2.80 -5.93 -3.21
C ARG A 104 -4.28 -5.90 -3.56
N ARG A 105 -5.17 -6.08 -2.58
CA ARG A 105 -6.62 -6.00 -2.78
C ARG A 105 -7.04 -4.61 -3.23
N THR A 106 -6.45 -3.58 -2.62
CA THR A 106 -6.68 -2.19 -2.99
C THR A 106 -6.27 -1.94 -4.44
N LEU A 107 -5.07 -2.36 -4.85
CA LEU A 107 -4.62 -2.24 -6.23
C LEU A 107 -5.58 -2.93 -7.20
N GLN A 108 -5.98 -4.18 -6.93
CA GLN A 108 -6.92 -4.93 -7.75
C GLN A 108 -8.28 -4.26 -7.88
N ALA A 109 -8.77 -3.59 -6.82
CA ALA A 109 -10.03 -2.87 -6.86
C ALA A 109 -9.94 -1.62 -7.74
N VAL A 110 -8.83 -0.88 -7.65
CA VAL A 110 -8.56 0.28 -8.52
C VAL A 110 -8.51 -0.17 -9.99
N GLU A 111 -7.75 -1.21 -10.30
CA GLU A 111 -7.63 -1.76 -11.66
C GLU A 111 -8.97 -2.22 -12.25
N ARG A 112 -9.82 -2.85 -11.43
CA ARG A 112 -11.18 -3.23 -11.86
C ARG A 112 -12.04 -2.01 -12.15
N ALA A 113 -12.05 -1.04 -11.24
CA ALA A 113 -12.84 0.19 -11.40
C ALA A 113 -12.46 0.94 -12.68
N LEU A 114 -11.18 0.99 -13.02
CA LEU A 114 -10.69 1.64 -14.24
C LEU A 114 -11.08 0.87 -15.50
N ARG A 115 -11.00 -0.45 -15.51
CA ARG A 115 -11.46 -1.27 -16.63
C ARG A 115 -12.96 -1.11 -16.87
N ASP A 116 -13.77 -1.06 -15.82
CA ASP A 116 -15.22 -0.85 -15.92
C ASP A 116 -15.54 0.53 -16.51
N LEU A 117 -14.74 1.56 -16.19
CA LEU A 117 -14.87 2.89 -16.78
C LEU A 117 -14.54 2.89 -18.30
N ALA A 118 -13.43 2.28 -18.69
CA ALA A 118 -13.02 2.18 -20.08
C ALA A 118 -14.05 1.41 -20.93
N SER A 119 -14.62 0.33 -20.38
CA SER A 119 -15.67 -0.45 -21.07
C SER A 119 -16.96 0.35 -21.27
N THR A 120 -17.27 1.26 -20.34
CA THR A 120 -18.47 2.11 -20.43
C THR A 120 -18.32 3.21 -21.49
N GLU A 121 -17.12 3.68 -21.74
CA GLU A 121 -16.82 4.69 -22.78
C GLU A 121 -16.89 4.10 -24.20
N VAL A 122 -16.51 2.83 -24.37
CA VAL A 122 -16.60 2.11 -25.66
C VAL A 122 -18.06 1.76 -26.02
N SER A 123 -18.94 1.61 -25.01
CA SER A 123 -20.36 1.34 -25.18
C SER A 123 -21.18 2.64 -25.15
N GLY A 124 -20.74 3.69 -25.83
CA GLY A 124 -21.51 4.92 -26.03
C GLY A 124 -22.83 4.65 -26.75
N PRO A 125 -23.89 5.49 -26.59
CA PRO A 125 -25.24 5.25 -27.12
C PRO A 125 -25.26 5.40 -28.65
N GLY A 126 -25.04 4.30 -29.34
CA GLY A 126 -25.06 4.23 -30.80
C GLY A 126 -25.68 2.94 -31.30
N ALA A 127 -26.94 2.69 -30.97
CA ALA A 127 -27.88 1.85 -31.76
C ALA A 127 -29.28 1.98 -31.15
N GLU A 128 -30.00 3.01 -31.52
CA GLU A 128 -31.46 2.99 -31.46
C GLU A 128 -31.97 2.12 -32.60
N PRO A 129 -32.81 1.11 -32.37
CA PRO A 129 -33.63 0.55 -33.44
C PRO A 129 -34.79 1.52 -33.67
N GLU A 130 -34.80 2.16 -34.83
CA GLU A 130 -35.98 2.82 -35.36
C GLU A 130 -37.14 1.82 -35.49
N SER A 131 -38.19 2.01 -34.73
CA SER A 131 -39.49 1.47 -35.07
C SER A 131 -40.64 2.15 -34.32
N GLY A 132 -41.48 2.82 -35.04
CA GLY A 132 -42.91 2.79 -34.81
C GLY A 132 -43.55 4.04 -34.21
N ALA A 133 -44.20 4.76 -35.10
CA ALA A 133 -45.16 5.84 -34.88
C ALA A 133 -46.20 5.60 -33.77
N GLY A 134 -46.50 6.65 -32.98
CA GLY A 134 -47.67 6.72 -32.10
C GLY A 134 -47.85 8.11 -31.51
N SER A 135 -48.77 8.86 -32.12
CA SER A 135 -49.16 10.22 -31.74
C SER A 135 -49.89 10.26 -30.38
N GLY A 136 -49.62 11.28 -29.54
CA GLY A 136 -50.47 11.70 -28.44
C GLY A 136 -49.82 12.81 -27.58
N PRO A 137 -50.47 13.98 -27.38
CA PRO A 137 -49.86 15.12 -26.71
C PRO A 137 -50.12 15.08 -25.20
N GLY A 138 -49.09 15.21 -24.42
CA GLY A 138 -49.18 15.38 -22.98
C GLY A 138 -48.06 16.29 -22.46
N ALA A 139 -48.43 17.51 -22.06
CA ALA A 139 -47.54 18.53 -21.54
C ALA A 139 -46.87 18.12 -20.24
N GLY A 140 -45.54 18.32 -20.16
CA GLY A 140 -44.73 18.14 -18.94
C GLY A 140 -43.36 18.74 -19.15
N SER A 141 -43.26 20.05 -19.05
CA SER A 141 -42.05 20.86 -19.14
C SER A 141 -40.97 20.36 -18.19
N GLY A 142 -39.88 19.84 -18.73
CA GLY A 142 -38.63 19.53 -18.06
C GLY A 142 -37.50 19.72 -19.06
N SER A 143 -37.32 20.98 -19.54
CA SER A 143 -36.25 21.35 -20.45
C SER A 143 -34.91 20.98 -19.86
N ALA A 144 -34.26 19.94 -20.41
CA ALA A 144 -32.86 19.72 -20.25
C ALA A 144 -32.09 20.82 -21.01
N VAL A 145 -31.83 21.93 -20.33
CA VAL A 145 -30.94 22.97 -20.83
C VAL A 145 -29.55 22.41 -20.87
N VAL A 146 -29.14 21.93 -22.02
CA VAL A 146 -27.76 21.68 -22.36
C VAL A 146 -27.10 23.05 -22.46
N SER A 147 -26.57 23.54 -21.33
CA SER A 147 -25.76 24.76 -21.30
C SER A 147 -24.42 24.47 -21.94
N GLY A 148 -24.00 25.27 -22.87
CA GLY A 148 -22.80 25.18 -23.71
C GLY A 148 -21.44 25.34 -22.99
N HIS A 149 -21.26 24.70 -21.88
CA HIS A 149 -19.97 24.48 -21.21
C HIS A 149 -20.02 23.07 -20.65
N GLY A 150 -19.26 22.14 -21.26
CA GLY A 150 -19.25 20.70 -21.05
C GLY A 150 -19.24 20.21 -19.58
N GLY A 151 -20.42 20.13 -18.96
CA GLY A 151 -20.55 19.61 -17.60
C GLY A 151 -21.97 19.15 -17.27
N THR A 152 -22.14 18.28 -16.28
CA THR A 152 -23.43 17.77 -15.84
C THR A 152 -23.79 18.29 -14.44
N PHE A 153 -25.09 18.40 -14.14
CA PHE A 153 -25.56 18.80 -12.81
C PHE A 153 -25.66 17.62 -11.85
N ILE A 154 -25.78 17.93 -10.54
CA ILE A 154 -25.79 16.93 -9.46
C ILE A 154 -26.91 15.89 -9.60
N GLY A 155 -28.12 16.29 -10.06
CA GLY A 155 -29.25 15.39 -10.21
C GLY A 155 -29.02 14.32 -11.29
N PRO A 156 -28.73 14.71 -12.52
CA PRO A 156 -28.40 13.78 -13.61
C PRO A 156 -27.20 12.87 -13.27
N LEU A 157 -26.13 13.40 -12.64
CA LEU A 157 -24.97 12.58 -12.25
C LEU A 157 -25.36 11.55 -11.17
N ALA A 158 -26.11 11.99 -10.14
CA ALA A 158 -26.58 11.09 -9.10
C ALA A 158 -27.49 9.98 -9.66
N GLY A 159 -28.38 10.33 -10.58
CA GLY A 159 -29.23 9.36 -11.29
C GLY A 159 -28.43 8.34 -12.10
N LYS A 160 -27.43 8.77 -12.88
CA LYS A 160 -26.52 7.88 -13.62
C LYS A 160 -25.75 6.91 -12.73
N LEU A 161 -25.41 7.32 -11.52
CA LEU A 161 -24.68 6.49 -10.54
C LEU A 161 -25.61 5.67 -9.63
N GLY A 162 -26.93 5.84 -9.72
CA GLY A 162 -27.89 5.19 -8.83
C GLY A 162 -27.73 5.58 -7.36
N ILE A 163 -27.25 6.81 -7.07
CA ILE A 163 -27.02 7.33 -5.71
C ILE A 163 -27.85 8.58 -5.44
N ARG A 164 -27.93 8.95 -4.17
CA ARG A 164 -28.63 10.20 -3.78
C ARG A 164 -27.71 11.42 -4.00
N PRO A 165 -28.24 12.60 -4.39
CA PRO A 165 -27.43 13.83 -4.48
C PRO A 165 -26.69 14.20 -3.21
N ALA A 166 -27.23 13.83 -2.04
CA ALA A 166 -26.57 13.99 -0.74
C ALA A 166 -25.23 13.21 -0.66
N THR A 167 -25.13 12.06 -1.34
CA THR A 167 -23.90 11.28 -1.39
C THR A 167 -22.81 12.03 -2.16
N LEU A 168 -23.11 12.64 -3.30
CA LEU A 168 -22.17 13.48 -4.04
C LEU A 168 -21.69 14.68 -3.24
N ARG A 169 -22.58 15.32 -2.45
CA ARG A 169 -22.17 16.39 -1.53
C ARG A 169 -21.25 15.90 -0.41
N LYS A 170 -21.45 14.66 0.08
CA LYS A 170 -20.52 14.02 1.04
C LYS A 170 -19.17 13.76 0.39
N TRP A 171 -19.15 13.31 -0.87
CA TRP A 171 -17.91 13.07 -1.62
C TRP A 171 -17.16 14.37 -1.95
N GLU A 172 -17.87 15.46 -2.25
CA GLU A 172 -17.28 16.79 -2.41
C GLU A 172 -16.56 17.23 -1.13
N ARG A 173 -17.22 17.08 0.02
CA ARG A 173 -16.60 17.39 1.33
C ARG A 173 -15.38 16.53 1.66
N ALA A 174 -15.37 15.29 1.18
CA ALA A 174 -14.24 14.37 1.32
C ALA A 174 -13.15 14.54 0.24
N GLY A 175 -13.31 15.52 -0.68
CA GLY A 175 -12.33 15.80 -1.73
C GLY A 175 -12.32 14.82 -2.90
N LEU A 176 -13.29 13.89 -2.98
CA LEU A 176 -13.38 12.91 -4.04
C LEU A 176 -13.84 13.51 -5.37
N VAL A 177 -14.67 14.54 -5.34
CA VAL A 177 -15.12 15.32 -6.49
C VAL A 177 -14.95 16.82 -6.21
N ARG A 178 -14.74 17.65 -7.24
CA ARG A 178 -14.47 19.08 -7.08
C ARG A 178 -15.31 19.91 -8.05
N PRO A 179 -16.66 19.82 -7.99
CA PRO A 179 -17.52 20.50 -8.93
C PRO A 179 -17.33 22.01 -8.85
N ARG A 180 -17.35 22.66 -10.02
CA ARG A 180 -17.41 24.11 -10.11
C ARG A 180 -18.83 24.59 -9.79
N ARG A 181 -18.97 25.84 -9.39
CA ARG A 181 -20.26 26.49 -9.32
C ARG A 181 -20.50 27.30 -10.58
N ASP A 182 -21.66 27.11 -11.15
CA ASP A 182 -22.11 27.93 -12.27
C ASP A 182 -22.24 29.39 -11.82
N PRO A 183 -21.62 30.34 -12.52
CA PRO A 183 -21.61 31.74 -12.08
C PRO A 183 -22.99 32.41 -12.10
N LEU A 184 -23.92 31.95 -12.93
CA LEU A 184 -25.25 32.54 -13.10
C LEU A 184 -26.26 31.94 -12.12
N THR A 185 -26.22 30.60 -11.94
CA THR A 185 -27.23 29.88 -11.17
C THR A 185 -26.76 29.46 -9.79
N GLY A 186 -25.44 29.47 -9.54
CA GLY A 186 -24.84 28.95 -8.31
C GLY A 186 -24.88 27.44 -8.14
N TYR A 187 -25.43 26.71 -9.14
CA TYR A 187 -25.51 25.25 -9.10
C TYR A 187 -24.16 24.59 -9.32
N ARG A 188 -24.02 23.35 -8.75
CA ARG A 188 -22.83 22.52 -8.98
C ARG A 188 -22.80 21.94 -10.37
N VAL A 189 -21.70 22.15 -11.09
CA VAL A 189 -21.43 21.60 -12.42
C VAL A 189 -20.22 20.69 -12.30
N TYR A 190 -20.42 19.45 -12.70
CA TYR A 190 -19.41 18.39 -12.73
C TYR A 190 -18.88 18.28 -14.15
N ASP A 191 -17.60 18.54 -14.37
CA ASP A 191 -16.94 18.31 -15.66
C ASP A 191 -16.63 16.82 -15.87
N GLU A 192 -16.01 16.47 -17.00
CA GLU A 192 -15.67 15.08 -17.33
C GLU A 192 -14.74 14.45 -16.31
N ALA A 193 -13.78 15.21 -15.77
CA ALA A 193 -12.88 14.75 -14.75
C ALA A 193 -13.65 14.45 -13.46
N ASP A 194 -14.55 15.33 -13.05
CA ASP A 194 -15.41 15.10 -11.88
C ASP A 194 -16.34 13.88 -12.07
N VAL A 195 -16.88 13.69 -13.26
CA VAL A 195 -17.74 12.53 -13.59
C VAL A 195 -16.93 11.23 -13.51
N ARG A 196 -15.70 11.22 -14.04
CA ARG A 196 -14.78 10.08 -13.94
C ARG A 196 -14.44 9.77 -12.48
N ASP A 197 -14.08 10.79 -11.72
CA ASP A 197 -13.74 10.65 -10.30
C ASP A 197 -14.93 10.14 -9.47
N ALA A 198 -16.16 10.63 -9.78
CA ALA A 198 -17.38 10.17 -9.14
C ALA A 198 -17.69 8.69 -9.46
N ARG A 199 -17.47 8.25 -10.72
CA ARG A 199 -17.62 6.84 -11.11
C ARG A 199 -16.60 5.96 -10.37
N LEU A 200 -15.33 6.37 -10.34
CA LEU A 200 -14.27 5.65 -9.62
C LEU A 200 -14.60 5.53 -8.13
N ALA A 201 -15.00 6.64 -7.49
CA ALA A 201 -15.43 6.65 -6.09
C ALA A 201 -16.60 5.69 -5.86
N HIS A 202 -17.58 5.67 -6.76
CA HIS A 202 -18.76 4.80 -6.68
C HIS A 202 -18.34 3.32 -6.72
N GLN A 203 -17.49 2.91 -7.67
CA GLN A 203 -17.02 1.53 -7.79
C GLN A 203 -16.22 1.09 -6.56
N LEU A 204 -15.30 1.93 -6.08
CA LEU A 204 -14.53 1.62 -4.87
C LEU A 204 -15.43 1.53 -3.63
N ARG A 205 -16.46 2.39 -3.51
CA ARG A 205 -17.45 2.30 -2.43
C ARG A 205 -18.26 1.00 -2.48
N ARG A 206 -18.66 0.53 -3.67
CA ARG A 206 -19.30 -0.79 -3.85
C ARG A 206 -18.37 -1.94 -3.46
N GLY A 207 -17.07 -1.77 -3.64
CA GLY A 207 -16.04 -2.70 -3.18
C GLY A 207 -15.76 -2.66 -1.68
N GLY A 208 -16.48 -1.81 -0.89
CA GLY A 208 -16.35 -1.75 0.56
C GLY A 208 -15.31 -0.74 1.10
N TYR A 209 -14.63 0.00 0.21
CA TYR A 209 -13.60 0.96 0.64
C TYR A 209 -14.20 2.19 1.33
N LEU A 210 -13.52 2.68 2.36
CA LEU A 210 -13.89 3.91 3.07
C LEU A 210 -13.51 5.16 2.27
N LEU A 211 -14.17 6.31 2.55
CA LEU A 211 -13.87 7.56 1.83
C LEU A 211 -12.43 8.01 2.04
N GLU A 212 -11.91 7.80 3.24
CA GLU A 212 -10.52 8.14 3.63
C GLU A 212 -9.48 7.34 2.85
N GLN A 213 -9.82 6.12 2.44
CA GLN A 213 -8.98 5.26 1.60
C GLN A 213 -9.06 5.64 0.11
N ILE A 214 -10.23 6.12 -0.34
CA ILE A 214 -10.49 6.48 -1.74
C ILE A 214 -9.88 7.85 -2.08
N ALA A 215 -9.92 8.81 -1.17
CA ALA A 215 -9.48 10.18 -1.43
C ALA A 215 -8.01 10.28 -1.93
N PRO A 216 -7.01 9.60 -1.32
CA PRO A 216 -5.64 9.59 -1.82
C PRO A 216 -5.52 8.99 -3.22
N LEU A 217 -6.30 7.93 -3.53
CA LEU A 217 -6.28 7.28 -4.84
C LEU A 217 -6.79 8.22 -5.94
N ILE A 218 -7.92 8.90 -5.72
CA ILE A 218 -8.45 9.89 -6.66
C ILE A 218 -7.48 11.05 -6.84
N ALA A 219 -6.81 11.50 -5.78
CA ALA A 219 -5.79 12.54 -5.89
C ALA A 219 -4.62 12.11 -6.78
N GLN A 220 -4.17 10.86 -6.69
CA GLN A 220 -3.13 10.30 -7.57
C GLN A 220 -3.59 10.21 -9.02
N VAL A 221 -4.83 9.77 -9.29
CA VAL A 221 -5.43 9.75 -10.64
C VAL A 221 -5.44 11.14 -11.27
N ARG A 222 -5.84 12.16 -10.51
CA ARG A 222 -5.81 13.56 -10.96
C ARG A 222 -4.40 14.05 -11.25
N ALA A 223 -3.44 13.75 -10.38
CA ALA A 223 -2.05 14.16 -10.53
C ALA A 223 -1.40 13.52 -11.77
N ALA A 224 -1.82 12.34 -12.16
CA ALA A 224 -1.32 11.62 -13.33
C ALA A 224 -1.77 12.24 -14.67
N GLY A 225 -2.80 13.09 -14.69
CA GLY A 225 -3.21 13.84 -15.91
C GLY A 225 -3.93 13.04 -16.99
N GLY A 226 -4.27 11.76 -16.74
CA GLY A 226 -4.97 10.91 -17.70
C GLY A 226 -4.87 9.41 -17.39
N LEU A 227 -5.42 8.57 -18.27
CA LEU A 227 -5.43 7.11 -18.08
C LEU A 227 -4.07 6.47 -18.36
N GLU A 228 -3.32 6.90 -19.38
CA GLU A 228 -2.00 6.32 -19.70
C GLU A 228 -0.96 6.50 -18.56
N PRO A 229 -0.78 7.71 -17.99
CA PRO A 229 0.10 7.88 -16.82
C PRO A 229 -0.37 7.07 -15.61
N LEU A 230 -1.69 6.84 -15.50
CA LEU A 230 -2.27 6.03 -14.43
C LEU A 230 -1.94 4.55 -14.60
N GLU A 231 -1.98 4.00 -15.80
CA GLU A 231 -1.59 2.61 -16.07
C GLU A 231 -0.12 2.37 -15.71
N ALA A 232 0.76 3.31 -16.08
CA ALA A 232 2.17 3.26 -15.67
C ALA A 232 2.31 3.28 -14.14
N ALA A 233 1.60 4.17 -13.44
CA ALA A 233 1.64 4.27 -11.98
C ALA A 233 1.11 3.00 -11.29
N LEU A 234 0.06 2.36 -11.84
CA LEU A 234 -0.47 1.08 -11.34
C LEU A 234 0.51 -0.08 -11.59
N SER A 235 1.16 -0.09 -12.75
CA SER A 235 2.21 -1.06 -13.08
C SER A 235 3.38 -0.95 -12.11
N ASP A 236 3.85 0.26 -11.84
CA ASP A 236 4.89 0.53 -10.85
C ASP A 236 4.47 0.11 -9.44
N TRP A 237 3.22 0.38 -9.05
CA TRP A 237 2.69 -0.04 -7.75
C TRP A 237 2.66 -1.57 -7.64
N ARG A 238 2.19 -2.26 -8.68
CA ARG A 238 2.23 -3.74 -8.75
C ARG A 238 3.65 -4.28 -8.63
N GLY A 239 4.59 -3.65 -9.33
CA GLY A 239 6.02 -3.96 -9.25
C GLY A 239 6.57 -3.87 -7.82
N ARG A 240 6.27 -2.77 -7.12
CA ARG A 240 6.68 -2.56 -5.72
C ARG A 240 6.08 -3.60 -4.77
N LEU A 241 4.78 -3.91 -4.89
CA LEU A 241 4.13 -4.94 -4.07
C LEU A 241 4.73 -6.33 -4.32
N SER A 242 5.07 -6.64 -5.58
CA SER A 242 5.73 -7.90 -5.94
C SER A 242 7.16 -7.98 -5.41
N ALA A 243 7.92 -6.90 -5.49
CA ALA A 243 9.26 -6.81 -4.90
C ALA A 243 9.22 -6.96 -3.37
N ARG A 244 8.29 -6.28 -2.70
CA ARG A 244 8.07 -6.41 -1.26
C ARG A 244 7.72 -7.86 -0.88
N GLY A 245 6.84 -8.52 -1.62
CA GLY A 245 6.49 -9.91 -1.37
C GLY A 245 7.69 -10.87 -1.51
N ARG A 246 8.54 -10.67 -2.52
CA ARG A 246 9.80 -11.45 -2.66
C ARG A 246 10.77 -11.19 -1.50
N ALA A 247 10.92 -9.94 -1.09
CA ALA A 247 11.77 -9.59 0.04
C ALA A 247 11.28 -10.22 1.35
N MET A 248 9.97 -10.33 1.56
CA MET A 248 9.39 -11.04 2.71
C MET A 248 9.76 -12.54 2.71
N LEU A 249 9.76 -13.20 1.54
CA LEU A 249 10.20 -14.60 1.44
C LEU A 249 11.68 -14.76 1.79
N THR A 250 12.54 -13.88 1.31
CA THR A 250 13.96 -13.86 1.66
C THR A 250 14.15 -13.62 3.15
N GLY A 251 13.43 -12.63 3.71
CA GLY A 251 13.48 -12.33 5.14
C GLY A 251 13.03 -13.50 6.01
N ALA A 252 11.98 -14.22 5.61
CA ALA A 252 11.50 -15.41 6.31
C ALA A 252 12.53 -16.55 6.31
N ALA A 253 13.22 -16.77 5.18
CA ALA A 253 14.26 -17.79 5.08
C ALA A 253 15.46 -17.51 6.01
N GLU A 254 15.93 -16.25 6.05
CA GLU A 254 17.03 -15.85 6.93
C GLU A 254 16.63 -15.84 8.40
N LEU A 255 15.40 -15.45 8.72
CA LEU A 255 14.86 -15.52 10.07
C LEU A 255 14.77 -16.97 10.57
N ASP A 256 14.27 -17.89 9.74
CA ASP A 256 14.19 -19.32 10.06
C ASP A 256 15.60 -19.94 10.27
N ALA A 257 16.57 -19.56 9.43
CA ALA A 257 17.96 -19.98 9.61
C ALA A 257 18.54 -19.48 10.95
N TYR A 258 18.26 -18.23 11.32
CA TYR A 258 18.67 -17.67 12.60
C TYR A 258 18.01 -18.40 13.79
N LEU A 259 16.71 -18.66 13.72
CA LEU A 259 15.97 -19.38 14.76
C LEU A 259 16.54 -20.77 15.02
N ARG A 260 16.88 -21.52 13.96
CA ARG A 260 17.50 -22.86 14.09
C ARG A 260 18.90 -22.84 14.72
N GLU A 261 19.70 -21.81 14.46
CA GLU A 261 21.03 -21.69 15.04
C GLU A 261 21.01 -21.19 16.50
N ARG A 262 19.95 -20.44 16.85
CA ARG A 262 19.75 -19.96 18.22
C ARG A 262 19.27 -21.07 19.16
N GLY A 263 18.36 -21.92 18.66
CA GLY A 263 17.62 -22.94 19.43
C GLY A 263 18.32 -24.08 19.86
#